data_7c932defef2c471cdd381b8636f5dc18
#
_entry.id   7c932defef2c471cdd381b8636f5dc18
#
_cell.length_a   1.000
_cell.length_b   1.000
_cell.length_c   1.000
_cell.angle_alpha   90.00
_cell.angle_beta   90.00
_cell.angle_gamma   90.00
#
_symmetry.space_group_name_H-M   'P 1'
#
loop_
_entity.id
_entity.type
_entity.pdbx_description
1 polymer ?
#
loop_
_entity_poly.entity_id
_entity_poly.type
_entity_poly.pdbx_seq_one_letter_code
_entity_poly.pdbx_strand_id
1 'polypeptide(L)'
;MLNKDAYKAIAHPIRRDILKRLRSGPKTAGDLAQHYDISKPSLSSHFAVLKEADLVFSRRDGTHIYYNLNLTVANEVLAALMELFGIEKET
;
A
#
# COMPACT_ATOMS: atom_id res chain seq x y z
N MET A 1 -10.19 14.74 2.04
CA MET A 1 -8.86 15.30 1.76
C MET A 1 -7.81 14.23 2.00
N LEU A 2 -6.87 14.08 1.08
CA LEU A 2 -5.81 13.11 1.20
C LEU A 2 -4.77 13.58 2.22
N ASN A 3 -4.38 12.72 3.16
CA ASN A 3 -3.30 13.07 4.06
C ASN A 3 -1.95 12.95 3.33
N LYS A 4 -0.95 13.71 3.80
CA LYS A 4 0.37 13.75 3.18
C LYS A 4 1.11 12.40 3.23
N ASP A 5 0.72 11.50 4.13
CA ASP A 5 1.34 10.19 4.27
C ASP A 5 1.07 9.29 3.06
N ALA A 6 -0.06 9.50 2.37
CA ALA A 6 -0.37 8.74 1.16
C ALA A 6 0.62 9.05 0.03
N TYR A 7 1.00 10.30 -0.14
CA TYR A 7 2.00 10.67 -1.14
C TYR A 7 3.36 10.06 -0.81
N LYS A 8 3.75 10.12 0.46
CA LYS A 8 4.99 9.50 0.93
C LYS A 8 4.97 8.00 0.69
N ALA A 9 3.84 7.36 0.97
CA ALA A 9 3.70 5.91 0.84
C ALA A 9 3.92 5.44 -0.61
N ILE A 10 3.41 6.17 -1.59
CA ILE A 10 3.55 5.80 -3.00
C ILE A 10 4.84 6.33 -3.65
N ALA A 11 5.68 7.04 -2.91
CA ALA A 11 6.89 7.64 -3.45
C ALA A 11 8.08 6.68 -3.54
N HIS A 12 7.96 5.45 -3.07
CA HIS A 12 9.04 4.48 -3.07
C HIS A 12 8.71 3.29 -3.97
N PRO A 13 9.65 2.84 -4.84
CA PRO A 13 9.38 1.72 -5.77
C PRO A 13 8.94 0.43 -5.09
N ILE A 14 9.55 0.07 -3.96
CA ILE A 14 9.19 -1.15 -3.23
C ILE A 14 7.77 -1.05 -2.71
N ARG A 15 7.38 0.10 -2.16
CA ARG A 15 6.01 0.27 -1.66
C ARG A 15 4.98 0.21 -2.78
N ARG A 16 5.28 0.82 -3.94
CA ARG A 16 4.41 0.68 -5.11
C ARG A 16 4.27 -0.76 -5.55
N ASP A 17 5.37 -1.52 -5.53
CA ASP A 17 5.33 -2.93 -5.92
C ASP A 17 4.53 -3.78 -4.92
N ILE A 18 4.66 -3.50 -3.62
CA ILE A 18 3.85 -4.17 -2.59
C ILE A 18 2.36 -3.96 -2.88
N LEU A 19 1.96 -2.72 -3.12
CA LEU A 19 0.56 -2.40 -3.43
C LEU A 19 0.09 -3.14 -4.68
N LYS A 20 0.94 -3.21 -5.69
CA LYS A 20 0.62 -3.94 -6.92
C LYS A 20 0.38 -5.42 -6.66
N ARG A 21 1.20 -6.05 -5.84
CA ARG A 21 1.05 -7.47 -5.50
C ARG A 21 -0.19 -7.74 -4.68
N LEU A 22 -0.58 -6.81 -3.81
CA LEU A 22 -1.77 -6.95 -2.99
C LEU A 22 -3.08 -6.81 -3.79
N ARG A 23 -3.01 -6.36 -5.04
CA ARG A 23 -4.18 -6.28 -5.91
C ARG A 23 -4.83 -7.64 -6.15
N SER A 24 -4.05 -8.71 -6.14
CA SER A 24 -4.55 -10.07 -6.37
C SER A 24 -5.08 -10.74 -5.11
N GLY A 25 -5.00 -10.09 -3.97
CA GLY A 25 -5.53 -10.61 -2.70
C GLY A 25 -4.54 -10.47 -1.55
N PRO A 26 -4.95 -10.86 -0.35
CA PRO A 26 -4.12 -10.76 0.84
C PRO A 26 -2.83 -11.57 0.73
N LYS A 27 -1.76 -11.05 1.32
CA LYS A 27 -0.45 -11.70 1.34
C LYS A 27 0.18 -11.56 2.72
N THR A 28 0.96 -12.56 3.13
CA THR A 28 1.76 -12.45 4.34
C THR A 28 3.04 -11.68 4.06
N ALA A 29 3.69 -11.19 5.12
CA ALA A 29 5.00 -10.56 5.00
C ALA A 29 6.01 -11.52 4.36
N GLY A 30 5.95 -12.81 4.73
CA GLY A 30 6.82 -13.82 4.15
C GLY A 30 6.62 -14.00 2.65
N ASP A 31 5.37 -14.00 2.19
CA ASP A 31 5.07 -14.07 0.75
C ASP A 31 5.69 -12.89 0.00
N LEU A 32 5.56 -11.71 0.57
CA LEU A 32 6.07 -10.49 -0.07
C LEU A 32 7.59 -10.41 -0.03
N ALA A 33 8.18 -10.85 1.08
CA ALA A 33 9.64 -10.80 1.27
C ALA A 33 10.42 -11.56 0.20
N GLN A 34 9.82 -12.61 -0.37
CA GLN A 34 10.48 -13.41 -1.41
C GLN A 34 10.80 -12.61 -2.68
N HIS A 35 10.15 -11.48 -2.88
CA HIS A 35 10.29 -10.67 -4.09
C HIS A 35 11.33 -9.55 -3.95
N TYR A 36 11.90 -9.36 -2.74
CA TYR A 36 12.77 -8.22 -2.48
C TYR A 36 14.06 -8.66 -1.82
N ASP A 37 15.18 -8.13 -2.30
CA ASP A 37 16.48 -8.34 -1.71
C ASP A 37 16.79 -7.22 -0.71
N ILE A 38 16.01 -7.19 0.37
CA ILE A 38 16.17 -6.22 1.45
C ILE A 38 16.04 -6.94 2.80
N SER A 39 16.52 -6.29 3.85
CA SER A 39 16.44 -6.84 5.19
C SER A 39 15.01 -6.85 5.71
N LYS A 40 14.74 -7.73 6.68
CA LYS A 40 13.43 -7.76 7.32
C LYS A 40 13.04 -6.42 7.97
N PRO A 41 13.96 -5.73 8.70
CA PRO A 41 13.64 -4.41 9.22
C PRO A 41 13.29 -3.39 8.15
N SER A 42 13.96 -3.42 7.00
CA SER A 42 13.64 -2.53 5.89
C SER A 42 12.25 -2.78 5.36
N LEU A 43 11.90 -4.06 5.16
CA LEU A 43 10.57 -4.44 4.69
C LEU A 43 9.49 -4.02 5.70
N SER A 44 9.74 -4.23 7.00
CA SER A 44 8.83 -3.81 8.05
C SER A 44 8.61 -2.30 8.05
N SER A 45 9.65 -1.53 7.78
CA SER A 45 9.54 -0.07 7.66
C SER A 45 8.62 0.33 6.50
N HIS A 46 8.72 -0.36 5.37
CA HIS A 46 7.83 -0.10 4.24
C HIS A 46 6.37 -0.42 4.58
N PHE A 47 6.12 -1.54 5.27
CA PHE A 47 4.76 -1.87 5.72
C PHE A 47 4.23 -0.82 6.69
N ALA A 48 5.06 -0.32 7.61
CA ALA A 48 4.65 0.69 8.56
C ALA A 48 4.20 1.98 7.84
N VAL A 49 4.96 2.41 6.84
CA VAL A 49 4.62 3.61 6.05
C VAL A 49 3.28 3.41 5.33
N LEU A 50 3.08 2.24 4.72
CA LEU A 50 1.83 1.93 4.02
C LEU A 50 0.63 1.88 4.98
N LYS A 51 0.83 1.33 6.18
CA LYS A 51 -0.23 1.26 7.20
C LYS A 51 -0.58 2.64 7.75
N GLU A 52 0.41 3.49 7.99
CA GLU A 52 0.16 4.85 8.46
C GLU A 52 -0.64 5.66 7.45
N ALA A 53 -0.47 5.38 6.18
CA ALA A 53 -1.24 6.02 5.11
C ALA A 53 -2.62 5.39 4.89
N ASP A 54 -2.94 4.34 5.63
CA ASP A 54 -4.16 3.55 5.51
C ASP A 54 -4.34 2.91 4.11
N LEU A 55 -3.27 2.83 3.33
CA LEU A 55 -3.29 2.14 2.04
C LEU A 55 -3.29 0.62 2.20
N VAL A 56 -2.82 0.14 3.32
CA VAL A 56 -2.74 -1.26 3.67
C VAL A 56 -3.26 -1.44 5.09
N PHE A 57 -4.01 -2.49 5.31
CA PHE A 57 -4.38 -2.91 6.66
C PHE A 57 -4.00 -4.37 6.84
N SER A 58 -3.83 -4.78 8.10
CA SER A 58 -3.47 -6.16 8.41
C SER A 58 -4.61 -6.88 9.12
N ARG A 59 -4.69 -8.17 8.88
CA ARG A 59 -5.68 -9.04 9.53
C ARG A 59 -4.97 -10.31 9.99
N ARG A 60 -5.22 -10.70 11.22
CA ARG A 60 -4.70 -11.96 11.74
C ARG A 60 -5.65 -13.11 11.42
N ASP A 61 -5.07 -14.21 10.95
CA ASP A 61 -5.79 -15.47 10.76
C ASP A 61 -4.93 -16.57 11.35
N GLY A 62 -5.30 -17.03 12.56
CA GLY A 62 -4.49 -17.99 13.30
C GLY A 62 -3.15 -17.39 13.72
N THR A 63 -2.05 -18.01 13.29
CA THR A 63 -0.69 -17.55 13.56
C THR A 63 -0.14 -16.64 12.46
N HIS A 64 -0.92 -16.44 11.39
CA HIS A 64 -0.49 -15.65 10.25
C HIS A 64 -1.11 -14.26 10.26
N ILE A 65 -0.33 -13.29 9.81
CA ILE A 65 -0.81 -11.93 9.60
C ILE A 65 -0.80 -11.67 8.10
N TYR A 66 -1.97 -11.31 7.57
CA TYR A 66 -2.15 -11.00 6.16
C TYR A 66 -2.27 -9.49 5.96
N TYR A 67 -1.60 -8.99 4.96
CA TYR A 67 -1.72 -7.59 4.53
C TYR A 67 -2.71 -7.52 3.39
N ASN A 68 -3.54 -6.48 3.43
CA ASN A 68 -4.62 -6.26 2.48
C ASN A 68 -4.53 -4.85 1.92
N LEU A 69 -4.83 -4.72 0.64
CA LEU A 69 -4.95 -3.40 0.03
C LEU A 69 -6.29 -2.76 0.46
N ASN A 70 -6.21 -1.53 0.92
CA ASN A 70 -7.41 -0.75 1.25
C ASN A 70 -7.89 -0.02 0.00
N LEU A 71 -8.85 -0.61 -0.71
CA LEU A 71 -9.35 -0.05 -1.97
C LEU A 71 -10.05 1.29 -1.80
N THR A 72 -10.70 1.51 -0.67
CA THR A 72 -11.34 2.80 -0.39
C THR A 72 -10.31 3.93 -0.38
N VAL A 73 -9.22 3.72 0.35
CA VAL A 73 -8.14 4.72 0.43
C VAL A 73 -7.41 4.84 -0.91
N ALA A 74 -7.18 3.71 -1.61
CA ALA A 74 -6.56 3.74 -2.93
C ALA A 74 -7.37 4.59 -3.91
N ASN A 75 -8.70 4.48 -3.88
CA ASN A 75 -9.59 5.30 -4.71
C ASN A 75 -9.53 6.79 -4.32
N GLU A 76 -9.43 7.08 -3.03
CA GLU A 76 -9.26 8.47 -2.57
C GLU A 76 -7.94 9.07 -3.05
N VAL A 77 -6.86 8.29 -3.02
CA VAL A 77 -5.56 8.72 -3.53
C VAL A 77 -5.65 9.02 -5.02
N LEU A 78 -6.26 8.12 -5.78
CA LEU A 78 -6.44 8.31 -7.22
C LEU A 78 -7.23 9.58 -7.51
N ALA A 79 -8.34 9.78 -6.82
CA ALA A 79 -9.17 10.97 -7.02
C ALA A 79 -8.40 12.25 -6.71
N ALA A 80 -7.62 12.25 -5.64
CA ALA A 80 -6.81 13.41 -5.26
C ALA A 80 -5.74 13.71 -6.31
N LEU A 81 -5.09 12.69 -6.87
CA LEU A 81 -4.09 12.87 -7.92
C LEU A 81 -4.73 13.42 -9.21
N MET A 82 -5.89 12.91 -9.58
CA MET A 82 -6.62 13.41 -10.75
C MET A 82 -6.99 14.88 -10.57
N GLU A 83 -7.47 15.23 -9.40
CA GLU A 83 -7.79 16.62 -9.08
C GLU A 83 -6.55 17.52 -9.14
N LEU A 84 -5.43 17.03 -8.57
CA LEU A 84 -4.16 17.76 -8.57
C LEU A 84 -3.69 18.11 -9.99
N PHE A 85 -3.84 17.16 -10.91
CA PHE A 85 -3.39 17.32 -12.29
C PHE A 85 -4.47 17.87 -13.21
N GLY A 86 -5.66 18.16 -12.69
CA GLY A 86 -6.75 18.68 -13.49
C GLY A 86 -7.35 17.65 -14.45
N ILE A 87 -7.25 16.37 -14.13
CA ILE A 87 -7.80 15.29 -14.94
C ILE A 87 -9.20 14.98 -14.45
N GLU A 88 -10.21 15.12 -15.33
CA GLU A 88 -11.57 14.79 -14.97
C GLU A 88 -11.82 13.31 -15.13
N LYS A 89 -12.55 12.76 -14.17
CA LYS A 89 -12.99 11.38 -14.23
C LYS A 89 -14.12 11.26 -15.24
N GLU A 90 -13.94 10.40 -16.23
CA GLU A 90 -15.01 10.09 -17.16
C GLU A 90 -16.08 9.22 -16.49
N THR A 91 -17.32 9.54 -16.78
CA THR A 91 -18.46 8.78 -16.26
C THR A 91 -19.08 7.91 -17.33
#